data_485ea7ec29072b6f6fa2336b6b762e59
#
_entry.id   485ea7ec29072b6f6fa2336b6b762e59
#
_cell.length_a   1.000
_cell.length_b   1.000
_cell.length_c   1.000
_cell.angle_alpha   90.00
_cell.angle_beta   90.00
_cell.angle_gamma   90.00
#
_symmetry.space_group_name_H-M   'P 1'
#
loop_
_entity.id
_entity.type
_entity.pdbx_description
1 polymer ?
#
loop_
_entity_poly.entity_id
_entity_poly.type
_entity_poly.pdbx_seq_one_letter_code
_entity_poly.pdbx_strand_id
1 'polypeptide(L)'
;AGAPVGTVVQANMRRSATDITKLVAAGVPLRLVKGAYDPGSEGVGDTAAVDVAYVALAEQLLNTEIPLAFGTHDDRILAKLVERSRGRAEAQLLYGVRADLADRLVASGWRVRIYTPYGPDWWPYSLRRMAERPANLRFVLRSLIGR
;
A
#
# COMPACT_ATOMS: atom_id res chain seq x y z
N ALA A 1 -25.79 0.04 -14.84
CA ALA A 1 -24.80 0.62 -13.93
C ALA A 1 -23.66 -0.39 -13.78
N GLY A 2 -22.43 0.00 -14.14
CA GLY A 2 -21.25 -0.84 -13.96
C GLY A 2 -20.91 -1.02 -12.47
N ALA A 3 -20.29 -2.14 -12.11
CA ALA A 3 -19.80 -2.33 -10.76
C ALA A 3 -18.72 -1.27 -10.44
N PRO A 4 -18.64 -0.73 -9.21
CA PRO A 4 -17.59 0.18 -8.80
C PRO A 4 -16.27 -0.59 -8.70
N VAL A 5 -15.45 -0.49 -9.74
CA VAL A 5 -14.18 -1.20 -9.84
C VAL A 5 -13.03 -0.21 -9.73
N GLY A 6 -12.05 -0.51 -8.87
CA GLY A 6 -10.78 0.20 -8.78
C GLY A 6 -9.63 -0.63 -9.31
N THR A 7 -8.46 0.00 -9.46
CA THR A 7 -7.24 -0.70 -9.87
C THR A 7 -6.05 -0.38 -8.96
N VAL A 8 -4.97 -1.17 -9.13
CA VAL A 8 -3.75 -1.03 -8.33
C VAL A 8 -2.62 -0.48 -9.21
N VAL A 9 -1.90 0.52 -8.70
CA VAL A 9 -0.68 1.04 -9.30
C VAL A 9 0.50 0.76 -8.39
N GLN A 10 1.64 0.36 -8.97
CA GLN A 10 2.85 -0.02 -8.25
C GLN A 10 3.91 1.07 -8.39
N ALA A 11 4.43 1.58 -7.28
CA ALA A 11 5.44 2.65 -7.29
C ALA A 11 6.80 2.21 -7.84
N ASN A 12 7.09 0.90 -7.87
CA ASN A 12 8.33 0.38 -8.42
C ASN A 12 8.40 0.40 -9.96
N MET A 13 7.32 0.80 -10.66
CA MET A 13 7.28 0.85 -12.13
C MET A 13 7.46 2.27 -12.65
N ARG A 14 8.36 2.49 -13.62
CA ARG A 14 8.61 3.80 -14.25
C ARG A 14 7.36 4.41 -14.87
N ARG A 15 6.48 3.58 -15.44
CA ARG A 15 5.26 4.04 -16.12
C ARG A 15 4.17 4.56 -15.17
N SER A 16 4.29 4.33 -13.87
CA SER A 16 3.20 4.54 -12.90
C SER A 16 2.68 5.97 -12.86
N ALA A 17 3.54 6.97 -13.00
CA ALA A 17 3.10 8.37 -13.04
C ALA A 17 2.19 8.65 -14.25
N THR A 18 2.55 8.13 -15.43
CA THR A 18 1.75 8.27 -16.66
C THR A 18 0.44 7.49 -16.56
N ASP A 19 0.47 6.28 -16.00
CA ASP A 19 -0.74 5.47 -15.82
C ASP A 19 -1.71 6.13 -14.84
N ILE A 20 -1.22 6.69 -13.73
CA ILE A 20 -2.02 7.46 -12.77
C ILE A 20 -2.75 8.60 -13.47
N THR A 21 -2.05 9.40 -14.29
CA THR A 21 -2.67 10.52 -15.00
C THR A 21 -3.86 10.07 -15.86
N LYS A 22 -3.72 8.97 -16.60
CA LYS A 22 -4.79 8.41 -17.43
C LYS A 22 -5.96 7.86 -16.61
N LEU A 23 -5.65 7.16 -15.51
CA LEU A 23 -6.66 6.53 -14.65
C LEU A 23 -7.45 7.58 -13.85
N VAL A 24 -6.79 8.64 -13.40
CA VAL A 24 -7.43 9.79 -12.75
C VAL A 24 -8.38 10.49 -13.70
N ALA A 25 -7.94 10.75 -14.94
CA ALA A 25 -8.80 11.36 -15.97
C ALA A 25 -10.04 10.49 -16.28
N ALA A 26 -9.93 9.18 -16.13
CA ALA A 26 -11.05 8.24 -16.28
C ALA A 26 -11.91 8.06 -15.01
N GLY A 27 -11.59 8.76 -13.91
CA GLY A 27 -12.33 8.67 -12.64
C GLY A 27 -12.18 7.33 -11.91
N VAL A 28 -11.13 6.54 -12.21
CA VAL A 28 -10.95 5.19 -11.64
C VAL A 28 -10.41 5.27 -10.22
N PRO A 29 -11.06 4.63 -9.22
CA PRO A 29 -10.53 4.50 -7.87
C PRO A 29 -9.16 3.81 -7.86
N LEU A 30 -8.18 4.35 -7.14
CA LEU A 30 -6.80 3.86 -7.17
C LEU A 30 -6.29 3.39 -5.81
N ARG A 31 -5.58 2.26 -5.84
CA ARG A 31 -4.77 1.76 -4.74
C ARG A 31 -3.29 1.85 -5.11
N LEU A 32 -2.52 2.64 -4.37
CA LEU A 32 -1.08 2.72 -4.53
C LEU A 32 -0.38 1.69 -3.63
N VAL A 33 0.51 0.89 -4.23
CA VAL A 33 1.37 -0.05 -3.51
C VAL A 33 2.84 0.16 -3.90
N LYS A 34 3.80 -0.32 -3.10
CA LYS A 34 5.22 -0.23 -3.46
C LYS A 34 5.56 -1.09 -4.69
N GLY A 35 4.93 -2.22 -4.81
CA GLY A 35 5.22 -3.27 -5.79
C GLY A 35 5.78 -4.50 -5.09
N ALA A 36 5.28 -5.67 -5.49
CA ALA A 36 5.58 -6.95 -4.86
C ALA A 36 6.43 -7.86 -5.74
N TYR A 37 6.48 -7.59 -7.03
CA TYR A 37 7.20 -8.39 -8.00
C TYR A 37 8.38 -7.61 -8.56
N ASP A 38 9.41 -8.34 -9.00
CA ASP A 38 10.55 -7.75 -9.69
C ASP A 38 10.07 -7.08 -10.99
N PRO A 39 10.24 -5.76 -11.14
CA PRO A 39 9.82 -5.02 -12.33
C PRO A 39 10.80 -5.17 -13.50
N GLY A 40 11.93 -5.86 -13.33
CA GLY A 40 12.97 -5.98 -14.34
C GLY A 40 13.49 -4.60 -14.83
N SER A 41 13.65 -4.45 -16.13
CA SER A 41 14.10 -3.19 -16.76
C SER A 41 13.13 -2.01 -16.59
N GLU A 42 11.85 -2.28 -16.29
CA GLU A 42 10.82 -1.27 -16.09
C GLU A 42 10.83 -0.66 -14.67
N GLY A 43 11.75 -1.12 -13.82
CA GLY A 43 11.87 -0.68 -12.44
C GLY A 43 12.46 0.71 -12.29
N VAL A 44 12.03 1.42 -11.23
CA VAL A 44 12.59 2.74 -10.88
C VAL A 44 13.96 2.64 -10.20
N GLY A 45 14.34 1.46 -9.71
CA GLY A 45 15.60 1.22 -9.03
C GLY A 45 15.46 0.43 -7.73
N ASP A 46 16.31 0.73 -6.75
CA ASP A 46 16.34 0.05 -5.47
C ASP A 46 15.18 0.44 -4.52
N THR A 47 15.17 -0.12 -3.33
CA THR A 47 14.12 0.14 -2.31
C THR A 47 14.01 1.62 -1.96
N ALA A 48 15.12 2.36 -1.91
CA ALA A 48 15.10 3.79 -1.57
C ALA A 48 14.46 4.60 -2.71
N ALA A 49 14.77 4.27 -3.97
CA ALA A 49 14.15 4.87 -5.14
C ALA A 49 12.64 4.59 -5.18
N VAL A 50 12.22 3.36 -4.84
CA VAL A 50 10.79 3.01 -4.74
C VAL A 50 10.09 3.80 -3.64
N ASP A 51 10.73 4.03 -2.49
CA ASP A 51 10.14 4.82 -1.39
C ASP A 51 9.95 6.29 -1.80
N VAL A 52 10.91 6.87 -2.51
CA VAL A 52 10.81 8.22 -3.06
C VAL A 52 9.68 8.31 -4.09
N ALA A 53 9.64 7.36 -5.03
CA ALA A 53 8.59 7.30 -6.04
C ALA A 53 7.20 7.12 -5.41
N TYR A 54 7.08 6.28 -4.38
CA TYR A 54 5.83 6.08 -3.66
C TYR A 54 5.28 7.39 -3.07
N VAL A 55 6.13 8.16 -2.39
CA VAL A 55 5.72 9.44 -1.80
C VAL A 55 5.30 10.43 -2.88
N ALA A 56 6.08 10.57 -3.95
CA ALA A 56 5.76 11.48 -5.05
C ALA A 56 4.42 11.12 -5.74
N LEU A 57 4.18 9.84 -6.01
CA LEU A 57 2.93 9.36 -6.58
C LEU A 57 1.75 9.52 -5.62
N ALA A 58 1.95 9.30 -4.32
CA ALA A 58 0.92 9.52 -3.32
C ALA A 58 0.53 11.00 -3.23
N GLU A 59 1.49 11.93 -3.29
CA GLU A 59 1.23 13.36 -3.32
C GLU A 59 0.48 13.78 -4.59
N GLN A 60 0.86 13.24 -5.75
CA GLN A 60 0.12 13.45 -7.00
C GLN A 60 -1.35 13.03 -6.84
N LEU A 61 -1.60 11.85 -6.29
CA LEU A 61 -2.94 11.30 -6.07
C LEU A 61 -3.75 12.12 -5.07
N LEU A 62 -3.14 12.62 -4.00
CA LEU A 62 -3.82 13.44 -2.99
C LEU A 62 -4.29 14.81 -3.52
N ASN A 63 -3.82 15.23 -4.69
CA ASN A 63 -4.31 16.41 -5.40
C ASN A 63 -5.51 16.12 -6.32
N THR A 64 -6.06 14.89 -6.31
CA THR A 64 -7.18 14.46 -7.15
C THR A 64 -8.41 14.18 -6.30
N GLU A 65 -9.60 14.07 -6.91
CA GLU A 65 -10.86 13.81 -6.21
C GLU A 65 -11.28 12.33 -6.24
N ILE A 66 -10.51 11.43 -6.89
CA ILE A 66 -10.86 10.01 -6.96
C ILE A 66 -10.70 9.32 -5.59
N PRO A 67 -11.44 8.23 -5.33
CA PRO A 67 -11.22 7.41 -4.13
C PRO A 67 -9.81 6.81 -4.12
N LEU A 68 -9.10 6.96 -2.99
CA LEU A 68 -7.70 6.58 -2.84
C LEU A 68 -7.49 5.57 -1.71
N ALA A 69 -6.57 4.63 -1.94
CA ALA A 69 -6.07 3.73 -0.92
C ALA A 69 -4.53 3.61 -0.99
N PHE A 70 -3.88 3.55 0.17
CA PHE A 70 -2.44 3.34 0.32
C PHE A 70 -2.16 1.98 0.94
N GLY A 71 -1.64 1.05 0.14
CA GLY A 71 -1.30 -0.31 0.55
C GLY A 71 0.16 -0.43 0.95
N THR A 72 0.51 -0.03 2.17
CA THR A 72 1.87 -0.17 2.71
C THR A 72 1.84 -0.32 4.24
N HIS A 73 2.83 -1.07 4.79
CA HIS A 73 3.07 -1.18 6.23
C HIS A 73 4.25 -0.28 6.68
N ASP A 74 4.72 0.62 5.82
CA ASP A 74 5.78 1.55 6.13
C ASP A 74 5.22 2.75 6.88
N ASP A 75 5.38 2.74 8.20
CA ASP A 75 4.89 3.80 9.08
C ASP A 75 5.55 5.16 8.81
N ARG A 76 6.80 5.18 8.33
CA ARG A 76 7.50 6.42 7.96
C ARG A 76 6.86 7.10 6.74
N ILE A 77 6.44 6.31 5.76
CA ILE A 77 5.72 6.83 4.59
C ILE A 77 4.33 7.32 4.99
N LEU A 78 3.57 6.49 5.75
CA LEU A 78 2.23 6.88 6.18
C LEU A 78 2.24 8.12 7.08
N ALA A 79 3.26 8.28 7.94
CA ALA A 79 3.42 9.48 8.75
C ALA A 79 3.63 10.76 7.93
N LYS A 80 4.34 10.69 6.79
CA LYS A 80 4.51 11.83 5.89
C LYS A 80 3.21 12.22 5.19
N LEU A 81 2.29 11.29 5.00
CA LEU A 81 1.06 11.50 4.25
C LEU A 81 -0.14 11.82 5.15
N VAL A 82 -0.03 11.65 6.48
CA VAL A 82 -1.16 11.66 7.41
C VAL A 82 -2.00 12.93 7.32
N GLU A 83 -1.38 14.11 7.34
CA GLU A 83 -2.11 15.38 7.35
C GLU A 83 -2.95 15.59 6.08
N ARG A 84 -2.42 15.21 4.92
CA ARG A 84 -3.10 15.35 3.64
C ARG A 84 -4.10 14.22 3.36
N SER A 85 -3.94 13.08 4.03
CA SER A 85 -4.76 11.88 3.81
C SER A 85 -6.02 11.83 4.66
N ARG A 86 -6.14 12.66 5.70
CA ARG A 86 -7.28 12.67 6.60
C ARG A 86 -8.60 12.86 5.84
N GLY A 87 -9.49 11.87 5.98
CA GLY A 87 -10.78 11.86 5.29
C GLY A 87 -10.72 11.64 3.77
N ARG A 88 -9.53 11.68 3.16
CA ARG A 88 -9.33 11.58 1.72
C ARG A 88 -8.93 10.17 1.26
N ALA A 89 -8.01 9.55 1.97
CA ALA A 89 -7.45 8.26 1.61
C ALA A 89 -7.67 7.20 2.70
N GLU A 90 -7.56 5.96 2.32
CA GLU A 90 -7.66 4.79 3.18
C GLU A 90 -6.29 4.11 3.27
N ALA A 91 -5.83 3.79 4.48
CA ALA A 91 -4.67 2.93 4.67
C ALA A 91 -5.12 1.46 4.65
N GLN A 92 -4.49 0.66 3.80
CA GLN A 92 -4.83 -0.76 3.64
C GLN A 92 -3.68 -1.64 4.12
N LEU A 93 -3.94 -2.43 5.15
CA LEU A 93 -2.97 -3.29 5.82
C LEU A 93 -3.36 -4.75 5.69
N LEU A 94 -2.36 -5.64 5.66
CA LEU A 94 -2.59 -7.07 5.66
C LEU A 94 -2.88 -7.56 7.09
N TYR A 95 -3.88 -8.41 7.23
CA TYR A 95 -4.22 -9.05 8.51
C TYR A 95 -3.01 -9.79 9.11
N GLY A 96 -2.81 -9.63 10.42
CA GLY A 96 -1.71 -10.27 11.15
C GLY A 96 -0.34 -9.62 10.97
N VAL A 97 -0.25 -8.57 10.14
CA VAL A 97 1.01 -7.82 9.95
C VAL A 97 0.85 -6.42 10.54
N ARG A 98 1.65 -6.13 11.60
CA ARG A 98 1.64 -4.80 12.24
C ARG A 98 0.25 -4.37 12.76
N ALA A 99 -0.39 -5.17 13.60
CA ALA A 99 -1.64 -4.76 14.28
C ALA A 99 -1.46 -3.45 15.07
N ASP A 100 -0.30 -3.28 15.71
CA ASP A 100 0.11 -2.04 16.37
C ASP A 100 0.03 -0.80 15.47
N LEU A 101 0.37 -0.95 14.19
CA LEU A 101 0.30 0.13 13.20
C LEU A 101 -1.15 0.48 12.88
N ALA A 102 -2.03 -0.52 12.77
CA ALA A 102 -3.44 -0.28 12.50
C ALA A 102 -4.07 0.61 13.59
N ASP A 103 -3.84 0.29 14.86
CA ASP A 103 -4.35 1.04 15.99
C ASP A 103 -3.82 2.48 16.01
N ARG A 104 -2.51 2.66 15.78
CA ARG A 104 -1.91 4.01 15.69
C ARG A 104 -2.46 4.83 14.54
N LEU A 105 -2.70 4.23 13.38
CA LEU A 105 -3.27 4.93 12.22
C LEU A 105 -4.70 5.38 12.51
N VAL A 106 -5.53 4.52 13.11
CA VAL A 106 -6.88 4.90 13.52
C VAL A 106 -6.83 6.05 14.51
N ALA A 107 -5.97 5.97 15.53
CA ALA A 107 -5.81 7.04 16.53
C ALA A 107 -5.34 8.37 15.91
N SER A 108 -4.58 8.33 14.81
CA SER A 108 -4.14 9.51 14.06
C SER A 108 -5.14 10.03 13.01
N GLY A 109 -6.34 9.41 12.92
CA GLY A 109 -7.43 9.87 12.07
C GLY A 109 -7.47 9.25 10.67
N TRP A 110 -6.69 8.20 10.41
CA TRP A 110 -6.81 7.44 9.17
C TRP A 110 -8.06 6.56 9.15
N ARG A 111 -8.65 6.40 7.97
CA ARG A 111 -9.51 5.25 7.68
C ARG A 111 -8.61 4.06 7.39
N VAL A 112 -8.79 2.98 8.15
CA VAL A 112 -7.97 1.76 7.99
C VAL A 112 -8.84 0.61 7.52
N ARG A 113 -8.40 -0.09 6.48
CA ARG A 113 -8.99 -1.35 6.02
C ARG A 113 -7.99 -2.49 6.22
N ILE A 114 -8.43 -3.53 6.88
CA ILE A 114 -7.65 -4.77 7.03
C ILE A 114 -8.03 -5.72 5.90
N TYR A 115 -7.02 -6.07 5.11
CA TYR A 115 -7.13 -7.05 4.04
C TYR A 115 -6.80 -8.43 4.58
N THR A 116 -7.73 -9.38 4.42
CA THR A 116 -7.58 -10.75 4.93
C THR A 116 -7.63 -11.72 3.76
N PRO A 117 -6.54 -12.44 3.46
CA PRO A 117 -6.57 -13.54 2.51
C PRO A 117 -7.52 -14.64 2.98
N TYR A 118 -8.30 -15.20 2.06
CA TYR A 118 -9.26 -16.27 2.34
C TYR A 118 -9.20 -17.34 1.24
N GLY A 119 -9.57 -18.56 1.56
CA GLY A 119 -9.57 -19.69 0.62
C GLY A 119 -8.38 -20.62 0.80
N PRO A 120 -8.27 -21.70 0.00
CA PRO A 120 -7.24 -22.74 0.17
C PRO A 120 -5.80 -22.21 0.04
N ASP A 121 -5.60 -21.15 -0.73
CA ASP A 121 -4.28 -20.57 -1.02
C ASP A 121 -3.88 -19.42 -0.08
N TRP A 122 -4.65 -19.15 0.99
CA TRP A 122 -4.38 -18.03 1.89
C TRP A 122 -3.00 -18.10 2.55
N TRP A 123 -2.56 -19.30 2.91
CA TRP A 123 -1.28 -19.50 3.61
C TRP A 123 -0.08 -19.30 2.68
N PRO A 124 0.02 -19.96 1.50
CA PRO A 124 1.07 -19.66 0.54
C PRO A 124 1.12 -18.18 0.11
N TYR A 125 -0.04 -17.55 -0.05
CA TYR A 125 -0.13 -16.13 -0.34
C TYR A 125 0.49 -15.27 0.78
N SER A 126 0.10 -15.53 2.03
CA SER A 126 0.58 -14.80 3.19
C SER A 126 2.09 -14.97 3.38
N LEU A 127 2.60 -16.19 3.21
CA LEU A 127 4.04 -16.47 3.26
C LEU A 127 4.82 -15.68 2.20
N ARG A 128 4.35 -15.63 0.97
CA ARG A 128 4.98 -14.82 -0.09
C ARG A 128 5.03 -13.34 0.27
N ARG A 129 3.94 -12.80 0.78
CA ARG A 129 3.89 -11.37 1.23
C ARG A 129 4.82 -11.08 2.41
N MET A 130 5.00 -12.04 3.31
CA MET A 130 5.94 -11.92 4.43
C MET A 130 7.40 -12.06 3.97
N ALA A 131 7.69 -12.99 3.06
CA ALA A 131 9.04 -13.25 2.55
C ALA A 131 9.60 -12.06 1.70
N GLU A 132 8.75 -11.31 1.03
CA GLU A 132 9.13 -10.14 0.24
C GLU A 132 9.74 -9.00 1.07
N ARG A 133 9.63 -9.06 2.40
CA ARG A 133 10.25 -8.10 3.32
C ARG A 133 10.76 -8.78 4.59
N PRO A 134 12.07 -8.99 4.70
CA PRO A 134 12.70 -9.59 5.89
C PRO A 134 12.36 -8.87 7.21
N ALA A 135 12.08 -7.57 7.15
CA ALA A 135 11.63 -6.80 8.32
C ALA A 135 10.26 -7.28 8.87
N ASN A 136 9.38 -7.76 8.00
CA ASN A 136 8.07 -8.30 8.40
C ASN A 136 8.22 -9.68 9.03
N LEU A 137 9.18 -10.48 8.57
CA LEU A 137 9.46 -11.81 9.12
C LEU A 137 9.88 -11.75 10.60
N ARG A 138 10.73 -10.77 10.97
CA ARG A 138 11.13 -10.55 12.37
C ARG A 138 9.94 -10.17 13.27
N PHE A 139 8.94 -9.52 12.71
CA PHE A 139 7.74 -9.09 13.44
C PHE A 139 6.79 -10.27 13.69
N VAL A 140 6.59 -11.12 12.68
CA VAL A 140 5.77 -12.35 12.80
C VAL A 140 6.42 -13.33 13.78
N LEU A 141 7.75 -13.51 13.71
CA LEU A 141 8.47 -14.34 14.66
C LEU A 141 8.36 -13.80 16.10
N ARG A 142 8.41 -12.49 16.31
CA ARG A 142 8.17 -11.89 17.63
C ARG A 142 6.74 -12.10 18.13
N SER A 143 5.73 -12.02 17.27
CA SER A 143 4.33 -12.24 17.65
C SER A 143 4.03 -13.71 17.98
N LEU A 144 4.81 -14.65 17.47
CA LEU A 144 4.71 -16.08 17.77
C LEU A 144 5.46 -16.47 19.07
N ILE A 145 6.51 -15.73 19.45
CA ILE A 145 7.35 -16.00 20.62
C ILE A 145 6.87 -15.21 21.86
N GLY A 146 6.05 -14.19 21.66
CA GLY A 146 5.59 -13.26 22.69
C GLY A 146 4.21 -13.59 23.28
N ARG A 147 3.87 -14.91 23.36
CA ARG A 147 2.75 -15.40 24.17
C ARG A 147 3.26 -16.27 25.28
#